data_1e806ca0be2314d6cdb5794b0bc70dd0
#
_entry.id   1e806ca0be2314d6cdb5794b0bc70dd0
#
_cell.length_a   1.000
_cell.length_b   1.000
_cell.length_c   1.000
_cell.angle_alpha   90.00
_cell.angle_beta   90.00
_cell.angle_gamma   90.00
#
_symmetry.space_group_name_H-M   'P 1'
#
loop_
_entity.id
_entity.type
_entity.pdbx_description
1 polymer ?
#
loop_
_entity_poly.entity_id
_entity_poly.type
_entity_poly.pdbx_seq_one_letter_code
_entity_poly.pdbx_strand_id
1 'polypeptide(L)'
;MIEELFDVVDEQDQILRQAPRSVVHAHHWLHRTAHIFVFNTRGELLIHRRSATKDECPNVCTSSASGHLAAGEDYATAAVRELEEELGLISPLEFLGIIPADGANTSFEHSGLFRTTTDQPPCFDPVEIASGEFLPLAEIASRLECDPTDFTPCFQVLFRWYSERLREAGL
;
A
#
# COMPACT_ATOMS: atom_id res chain seq x y z
N MET A 1 8.80 19.15 -15.28
CA MET A 1 8.74 17.73 -14.88
C MET A 1 7.69 17.06 -15.73
N ILE A 2 7.98 15.87 -16.26
CA ILE A 2 6.96 15.06 -16.95
C ILE A 2 6.12 14.44 -15.85
N GLU A 3 4.81 14.67 -15.89
CA GLU A 3 3.86 14.10 -14.93
C GLU A 3 3.72 12.60 -15.16
N GLU A 4 3.55 11.83 -14.07
CA GLU A 4 3.28 10.39 -14.15
C GLU A 4 1.98 10.09 -14.89
N LEU A 5 2.02 9.07 -15.73
CA LEU A 5 0.85 8.52 -16.40
C LEU A 5 0.41 7.24 -15.70
N PHE A 6 -0.89 7.10 -15.45
CA PHE A 6 -1.51 5.90 -14.92
C PHE A 6 -2.40 5.22 -15.96
N ASP A 7 -2.53 3.91 -15.84
CA ASP A 7 -3.59 3.18 -16.52
C ASP A 7 -4.90 3.38 -15.75
N VAL A 8 -5.88 3.99 -16.39
CA VAL A 8 -7.27 4.02 -15.90
C VAL A 8 -7.92 2.69 -16.24
N VAL A 9 -8.54 2.07 -15.24
CA VAL A 9 -9.12 0.73 -15.37
C VAL A 9 -10.62 0.73 -15.09
N ASP A 10 -11.30 -0.38 -15.41
CA ASP A 10 -12.67 -0.64 -15.02
C ASP A 10 -12.75 -1.45 -13.70
N GLU A 11 -13.98 -1.80 -13.28
CA GLU A 11 -14.24 -2.60 -12.08
C GLU A 11 -13.67 -4.03 -12.16
N GLN A 12 -13.38 -4.52 -13.36
CA GLN A 12 -12.76 -5.82 -13.62
C GLN A 12 -11.24 -5.71 -13.83
N ASP A 13 -10.65 -4.54 -13.50
CA ASP A 13 -9.22 -4.26 -13.64
C ASP A 13 -8.70 -4.31 -15.09
N GLN A 14 -9.59 -4.02 -16.07
CA GLN A 14 -9.19 -3.94 -17.47
C GLN A 14 -8.81 -2.50 -17.83
N ILE A 15 -7.69 -2.34 -18.55
CA ILE A 15 -7.20 -1.01 -18.95
C ILE A 15 -8.16 -0.39 -19.97
N LEU A 16 -8.65 0.79 -19.67
CA LEU A 16 -9.51 1.59 -20.54
C LEU A 16 -8.74 2.64 -21.33
N ARG A 17 -7.76 3.29 -20.69
CA ARG A 17 -6.94 4.38 -21.25
C ARG A 17 -5.81 4.73 -20.30
N GLN A 18 -4.91 5.59 -20.78
CA GLN A 18 -3.89 6.23 -19.94
C GLN A 18 -4.23 7.70 -19.71
N ALA A 19 -3.91 8.22 -18.52
CA ALA A 19 -4.13 9.61 -18.17
C ALA A 19 -3.09 10.09 -17.14
N PRO A 20 -2.81 11.41 -17.09
CA PRO A 20 -1.97 12.00 -16.08
C PRO A 20 -2.52 11.77 -14.66
N ARG A 21 -1.64 11.54 -13.69
CA ARG A 21 -1.98 11.32 -12.26
C ARG A 21 -2.96 12.37 -11.74
N SER A 22 -2.69 13.67 -12.01
CA SER A 22 -3.56 14.76 -11.55
C SER A 22 -4.99 14.65 -12.09
N VAL A 23 -5.14 14.21 -13.35
CA VAL A 23 -6.45 14.02 -13.99
C VAL A 23 -7.18 12.82 -13.39
N VAL A 24 -6.47 11.70 -13.19
CA VAL A 24 -7.03 10.48 -12.59
C VAL A 24 -7.59 10.77 -11.20
N HIS A 25 -6.81 11.41 -10.34
CA HIS A 25 -7.22 11.76 -8.97
C HIS A 25 -8.35 12.80 -8.95
N ALA A 26 -8.27 13.85 -9.77
CA ALA A 26 -9.31 14.88 -9.85
C ALA A 26 -10.69 14.34 -10.27
N HIS A 27 -10.71 13.29 -11.09
CA HIS A 27 -11.93 12.66 -11.57
C HIS A 27 -12.35 11.40 -10.79
N HIS A 28 -11.56 10.98 -9.79
CA HIS A 28 -11.78 9.74 -9.04
C HIS A 28 -11.91 8.51 -9.95
N TRP A 29 -11.09 8.45 -11.00
CA TRP A 29 -11.06 7.30 -11.90
C TRP A 29 -10.36 6.12 -11.26
N LEU A 30 -10.87 4.92 -11.51
CA LEU A 30 -10.26 3.69 -11.03
C LEU A 30 -8.87 3.53 -11.65
N HIS A 31 -7.91 3.24 -10.80
CA HIS A 31 -6.52 3.00 -11.16
C HIS A 31 -5.90 1.96 -10.22
N ARG A 32 -4.59 1.75 -10.29
CA ARG A 32 -3.91 0.63 -9.65
C ARG A 32 -2.86 1.10 -8.66
N THR A 33 -2.77 0.38 -7.53
CA THR A 33 -1.68 0.53 -6.56
C THR A 33 -1.11 -0.83 -6.17
N ALA A 34 0.16 -0.85 -5.77
CA ALA A 34 0.79 -1.99 -5.13
C ALA A 34 1.04 -1.64 -3.66
N HIS A 35 0.69 -2.55 -2.76
CA HIS A 35 0.96 -2.44 -1.34
C HIS A 35 1.80 -3.63 -0.87
N ILE A 36 2.77 -3.36 -0.01
CA ILE A 36 3.66 -4.37 0.52
C ILE A 36 3.55 -4.41 2.04
N PHE A 37 3.32 -5.60 2.59
CA PHE A 37 3.44 -5.90 4.00
C PHE A 37 4.79 -6.57 4.26
N VAL A 38 5.67 -5.86 4.97
CA VAL A 38 6.99 -6.35 5.36
C VAL A 38 6.92 -6.85 6.80
N PHE A 39 7.16 -8.15 6.98
CA PHE A 39 7.24 -8.77 8.30
C PHE A 39 8.70 -8.99 8.71
N ASN A 40 8.98 -8.90 10.00
CA ASN A 40 10.20 -9.44 10.54
C ASN A 40 10.03 -10.94 10.92
N THR A 41 11.11 -11.61 11.31
CA THR A 41 11.06 -13.04 11.72
C THR A 41 10.29 -13.28 13.01
N ARG A 42 9.94 -12.24 13.79
CA ARG A 42 9.04 -12.32 14.95
C ARG A 42 7.56 -12.28 14.57
N GLY A 43 7.23 -12.09 13.27
CA GLY A 43 5.86 -11.97 12.77
C GLY A 43 5.24 -10.59 13.02
N GLU A 44 6.05 -9.58 13.29
CA GLU A 44 5.60 -8.20 13.42
C GLU A 44 5.57 -7.53 12.05
N LEU A 45 4.54 -6.75 11.77
CA LEU A 45 4.35 -6.00 10.53
C LEU A 45 4.96 -4.61 10.67
N LEU A 46 5.78 -4.21 9.69
CA LEU A 46 6.23 -2.83 9.57
C LEU A 46 5.05 -1.96 9.10
N ILE A 47 4.69 -0.97 9.90
CA ILE A 47 3.84 0.14 9.47
C ILE A 47 4.69 1.41 9.43
N HIS A 48 4.40 2.29 8.50
CA HIS A 48 5.06 3.58 8.46
C HIS A 48 4.08 4.74 8.59
N ARG A 49 4.57 5.86 9.12
CA ARG A 49 3.87 7.14 9.12
C ARG A 49 4.28 7.94 7.89
N ARG A 50 3.31 8.32 7.10
CA ARG A 50 3.50 9.12 5.89
C ARG A 50 4.10 10.47 6.23
N SER A 51 4.98 10.97 5.35
CA SER A 51 5.56 12.30 5.49
C SER A 51 4.48 13.39 5.51
N ALA A 52 4.76 14.48 6.23
CA ALA A 52 3.90 15.65 6.28
C ALA A 52 3.76 16.37 4.93
N THR A 53 4.64 16.08 3.99
CA THR A 53 4.67 16.70 2.64
C THR A 53 3.81 15.97 1.62
N LYS A 54 3.23 14.81 1.99
CA LYS A 54 2.34 14.06 1.09
C LYS A 54 1.08 14.84 0.81
N ASP A 55 0.65 14.85 -0.46
CA ASP A 55 -0.57 15.51 -0.93
C ASP A 55 -1.85 14.79 -0.45
N GLU A 56 -1.78 13.47 -0.24
CA GLU A 56 -2.87 12.67 0.29
C GLU A 56 -2.50 12.04 1.64
N CYS A 57 -3.41 12.06 2.58
CA CYS A 57 -3.27 11.44 3.90
C CYS A 57 -1.89 11.71 4.56
N PRO A 58 -1.45 12.99 4.73
CA PRO A 58 -0.20 13.27 5.42
C PRO A 58 -0.28 12.90 6.90
N ASN A 59 0.86 12.55 7.51
CA ASN A 59 1.02 12.28 8.95
C ASN A 59 0.18 11.12 9.53
N VAL A 60 -0.36 10.23 8.70
CA VAL A 60 -1.06 9.02 9.16
C VAL A 60 -0.28 7.75 8.82
N CYS A 61 -0.61 6.66 9.50
CA CYS A 61 0.03 5.36 9.29
C CYS A 61 -0.55 4.64 8.07
N THR A 62 0.28 3.82 7.44
CA THR A 62 -0.12 2.99 6.29
C THR A 62 0.72 1.71 6.22
N SER A 63 0.58 0.93 5.13
CA SER A 63 1.36 -0.28 4.83
C SER A 63 2.87 -0.02 4.84
N SER A 64 3.67 -1.09 4.80
CA SER A 64 5.13 -0.97 4.88
C SER A 64 5.71 -0.16 3.73
N ALA A 65 5.25 -0.42 2.50
CA ALA A 65 5.52 0.38 1.31
C ALA A 65 4.31 0.34 0.38
N SER A 66 4.14 1.38 -0.44
CA SER A 66 3.04 1.42 -1.41
C SER A 66 3.20 2.52 -2.45
N GLY A 67 2.77 2.25 -3.66
CA GLY A 67 2.71 3.27 -4.69
C GLY A 67 1.85 2.89 -5.88
N HIS A 68 1.62 3.86 -6.73
CA HIS A 68 0.83 3.70 -7.94
C HIS A 68 1.59 2.92 -9.01
N LEU A 69 0.87 2.18 -9.82
CA LEU A 69 1.41 1.60 -11.03
C LEU A 69 1.54 2.66 -12.10
N ALA A 70 2.72 2.77 -12.69
CA ALA A 70 2.91 3.59 -13.89
C ALA A 70 2.15 2.96 -15.08
N ALA A 71 1.85 3.76 -16.09
CA ALA A 71 1.17 3.28 -17.30
C ALA A 71 1.93 2.11 -17.95
N GLY A 72 1.25 0.97 -18.11
CA GLY A 72 1.82 -0.27 -18.62
C GLY A 72 2.62 -1.10 -17.63
N GLU A 73 2.74 -0.68 -16.38
CA GLU A 73 3.40 -1.44 -15.32
C GLU A 73 2.44 -2.51 -14.76
N ASP A 74 2.97 -3.65 -14.38
CA ASP A 74 2.22 -4.68 -13.66
C ASP A 74 2.42 -4.56 -12.13
N TYR A 75 1.53 -5.20 -11.36
CA TYR A 75 1.56 -5.14 -9.89
C TYR A 75 2.87 -5.64 -9.28
N ALA A 76 3.47 -6.69 -9.84
CA ALA A 76 4.69 -7.28 -9.28
C ALA A 76 5.89 -6.36 -9.51
N THR A 77 5.98 -5.75 -10.68
CA THR A 77 7.03 -4.77 -11.02
C THR A 77 6.92 -3.55 -10.11
N ALA A 78 5.72 -2.99 -9.96
CA ALA A 78 5.49 -1.86 -9.06
C ALA A 78 5.85 -2.19 -7.61
N ALA A 79 5.44 -3.37 -7.10
CA ALA A 79 5.74 -3.76 -5.73
C ALA A 79 7.24 -3.88 -5.44
N VAL A 80 8.02 -4.42 -6.39
CA VAL A 80 9.49 -4.50 -6.25
C VAL A 80 10.11 -3.11 -6.25
N ARG A 81 9.69 -2.23 -7.17
CA ARG A 81 10.17 -0.86 -7.27
C ARG A 81 9.87 -0.07 -6.00
N GLU A 82 8.62 -0.08 -5.51
CA GLU A 82 8.21 0.66 -4.31
C GLU A 82 8.91 0.15 -3.04
N LEU A 83 9.14 -1.17 -2.92
CA LEU A 83 9.88 -1.74 -1.80
C LEU A 83 11.33 -1.21 -1.75
N GLU A 84 11.98 -1.10 -2.91
CA GLU A 84 13.33 -0.57 -3.02
C GLU A 84 13.36 0.96 -2.84
N GLU A 85 12.47 1.70 -3.48
CA GLU A 85 12.43 3.17 -3.44
C GLU A 85 12.11 3.70 -2.04
N GLU A 86 11.06 3.18 -1.40
CA GLU A 86 10.61 3.67 -0.10
C GLU A 86 11.40 3.14 1.10
N LEU A 87 11.87 1.87 1.02
CA LEU A 87 12.49 1.17 2.16
C LEU A 87 13.94 0.75 1.93
N GLY A 88 14.48 0.88 0.71
CA GLY A 88 15.81 0.39 0.37
C GLY A 88 15.94 -1.13 0.49
N LEU A 89 14.84 -1.88 0.46
CA LEU A 89 14.81 -3.32 0.65
C LEU A 89 14.70 -4.07 -0.68
N ILE A 90 15.48 -5.13 -0.81
CA ILE A 90 15.37 -6.11 -1.90
C ILE A 90 15.07 -7.46 -1.27
N SER A 91 13.87 -7.96 -1.47
CA SER A 91 13.40 -9.23 -0.90
C SER A 91 12.37 -9.89 -1.81
N PRO A 92 12.31 -11.24 -1.88
CA PRO A 92 11.27 -11.93 -2.62
C PRO A 92 9.88 -11.53 -2.10
N LEU A 93 8.97 -11.24 -3.02
CA LEU A 93 7.60 -10.86 -2.72
C LEU A 93 6.64 -12.02 -3.04
N GLU A 94 5.78 -12.33 -2.08
CA GLU A 94 4.64 -13.21 -2.27
C GLU A 94 3.41 -12.37 -2.60
N PHE A 95 2.79 -12.63 -3.74
CA PHE A 95 1.53 -12.00 -4.12
C PHE A 95 0.36 -12.66 -3.36
N LEU A 96 -0.43 -11.85 -2.65
CA LEU A 96 -1.55 -12.33 -1.84
C LEU A 96 -2.90 -12.21 -2.56
N GLY A 97 -3.05 -11.21 -3.42
CA GLY A 97 -4.27 -10.98 -4.19
C GLY A 97 -4.48 -9.51 -4.55
N ILE A 98 -5.51 -9.26 -5.35
CA ILE A 98 -5.99 -7.91 -5.65
C ILE A 98 -7.22 -7.64 -4.79
N ILE A 99 -7.20 -6.55 -4.06
CA ILE A 99 -8.33 -6.02 -3.33
C ILE A 99 -9.00 -4.99 -4.24
N PRO A 100 -10.27 -5.24 -4.66
CA PRO A 100 -10.97 -4.33 -5.54
C PRO A 100 -11.17 -2.95 -4.93
N ALA A 101 -11.25 -1.95 -5.77
CA ALA A 101 -11.59 -0.59 -5.36
C ALA A 101 -12.95 -0.56 -4.65
N ASP A 102 -13.00 0.16 -3.53
CA ASP A 102 -14.22 0.44 -2.74
C ASP A 102 -14.39 1.96 -2.59
N GLY A 103 -14.49 2.66 -3.71
CA GLY A 103 -14.65 4.10 -3.77
C GLY A 103 -13.60 4.83 -2.93
N ALA A 104 -14.04 5.77 -2.11
CA ALA A 104 -13.16 6.58 -1.27
C ALA A 104 -12.42 5.78 -0.19
N ASN A 105 -12.90 4.56 0.20
CA ASN A 105 -12.22 3.70 1.17
C ASN A 105 -10.89 3.16 0.68
N THR A 106 -10.73 3.09 -0.64
CA THR A 106 -9.48 2.66 -1.30
C THR A 106 -8.92 3.75 -2.23
N SER A 107 -9.31 5.00 -2.06
CA SER A 107 -8.92 6.12 -2.94
C SER A 107 -9.21 5.84 -4.42
N PHE A 108 -10.25 5.05 -4.72
CA PHE A 108 -10.59 4.57 -6.07
C PHE A 108 -9.51 3.67 -6.72
N GLU A 109 -8.78 2.92 -5.90
CA GLU A 109 -7.68 2.07 -6.33
C GLU A 109 -8.02 0.58 -6.24
N HIS A 110 -7.65 -0.19 -7.26
CA HIS A 110 -7.44 -1.62 -7.15
C HIS A 110 -6.06 -1.85 -6.54
N SER A 111 -5.99 -2.49 -5.38
CA SER A 111 -4.75 -2.66 -4.63
C SER A 111 -4.22 -4.08 -4.73
N GLY A 112 -3.08 -4.26 -5.39
CA GLY A 112 -2.34 -5.52 -5.35
C GLY A 112 -1.57 -5.61 -4.03
N LEU A 113 -1.91 -6.60 -3.17
CA LEU A 113 -1.22 -6.79 -1.90
C LEU A 113 -0.16 -7.88 -2.02
N PHE A 114 1.03 -7.54 -1.55
CA PHE A 114 2.20 -8.40 -1.47
C PHE A 114 2.69 -8.52 -0.03
N ARG A 115 3.42 -9.58 0.27
CA ARG A 115 4.16 -9.70 1.53
C ARG A 115 5.58 -10.20 1.33
N THR A 116 6.43 -9.85 2.28
CA THR A 116 7.75 -10.44 2.46
C THR A 116 8.09 -10.57 3.93
N THR A 117 9.11 -11.39 4.25
CA THR A 117 9.66 -11.50 5.59
C THR A 117 11.16 -11.27 5.52
N THR A 118 11.63 -10.28 6.27
CA THR A 118 13.06 -9.94 6.34
C THR A 118 13.40 -9.23 7.66
N ASP A 119 14.59 -9.49 8.19
CA ASP A 119 15.16 -8.74 9.31
C ASP A 119 16.17 -7.66 8.84
N GLN A 120 16.25 -7.41 7.54
CA GLN A 120 17.07 -6.29 7.03
C GLN A 120 16.46 -4.98 7.53
N PRO A 121 17.27 -4.07 8.11
CA PRO A 121 16.77 -2.78 8.55
C PRO A 121 16.35 -1.94 7.34
N PRO A 122 15.12 -1.37 7.34
CA PRO A 122 14.69 -0.48 6.27
C PRO A 122 15.47 0.83 6.30
N CYS A 123 15.72 1.37 5.12
CA CYS A 123 16.25 2.71 4.92
C CYS A 123 15.13 3.57 4.34
N PHE A 124 14.41 4.30 5.19
CA PHE A 124 13.27 5.09 4.78
C PHE A 124 13.65 6.25 3.86
N ASP A 125 12.91 6.43 2.77
CA ASP A 125 12.94 7.69 2.03
C ASP A 125 12.26 8.79 2.84
N PRO A 126 12.99 9.83 3.29
CA PRO A 126 12.43 10.87 4.14
C PRO A 126 11.41 11.77 3.43
N VAL A 127 11.35 11.74 2.10
CA VAL A 127 10.32 12.46 1.32
C VAL A 127 8.97 11.74 1.46
N GLU A 128 8.98 10.41 1.49
CA GLU A 128 7.80 9.56 1.56
C GLU A 128 7.40 9.23 3.00
N ILE A 129 8.38 8.93 3.86
CA ILE A 129 8.19 8.29 5.17
C ILE A 129 8.82 9.13 6.28
N ALA A 130 7.99 9.56 7.24
CA ALA A 130 8.45 10.27 8.44
C ALA A 130 9.05 9.33 9.49
N SER A 131 8.47 8.15 9.66
CA SER A 131 8.93 7.12 10.61
C SER A 131 8.28 5.77 10.30
N GLY A 132 8.84 4.70 10.84
CA GLY A 132 8.25 3.36 10.75
C GLY A 132 8.60 2.51 11.96
N GLU A 133 7.74 1.57 12.30
CA GLU A 133 7.93 0.65 13.41
C GLU A 133 7.36 -0.73 13.10
N PHE A 134 7.98 -1.78 13.63
CA PHE A 134 7.45 -3.13 13.56
C PHE A 134 6.52 -3.38 14.75
N LEU A 135 5.29 -3.82 14.48
CA LEU A 135 4.26 -4.05 15.48
C LEU A 135 3.62 -5.43 15.33
N PRO A 136 3.28 -6.09 16.45
CA PRO A 136 2.42 -7.27 16.43
C PRO A 136 1.06 -6.94 15.77
N LEU A 137 0.50 -7.86 14.99
CA LEU A 137 -0.80 -7.66 14.33
C LEU A 137 -1.92 -7.33 15.33
N ALA A 138 -1.88 -7.92 16.53
CA ALA A 138 -2.86 -7.64 17.60
C ALA A 138 -2.78 -6.17 18.08
N GLU A 139 -1.59 -5.58 18.11
CA GLU A 139 -1.42 -4.18 18.48
C GLU A 139 -1.94 -3.25 17.39
N ILE A 140 -1.67 -3.56 16.11
CA ILE A 140 -2.21 -2.80 14.98
C ILE A 140 -3.75 -2.86 15.01
N ALA A 141 -4.33 -4.04 15.23
CA ALA A 141 -5.78 -4.18 15.36
C ALA A 141 -6.36 -3.31 16.48
N SER A 142 -5.71 -3.32 17.66
CA SER A 142 -6.12 -2.48 18.80
C SER A 142 -6.01 -0.98 18.50
N ARG A 143 -4.94 -0.53 17.83
CA ARG A 143 -4.79 0.88 17.43
C ARG A 143 -5.86 1.29 16.42
N LEU A 144 -6.17 0.43 15.45
CA LEU A 144 -7.24 0.66 14.47
C LEU A 144 -8.64 0.75 15.11
N GLU A 145 -8.90 -0.03 16.17
CA GLU A 145 -10.16 0.04 16.93
C GLU A 145 -10.24 1.33 17.77
N CYS A 146 -9.12 1.77 18.35
CA CYS A 146 -9.08 2.96 19.19
C CYS A 146 -9.14 4.26 18.38
N ASP A 147 -8.38 4.36 17.31
CA ASP A 147 -8.33 5.53 16.44
C ASP A 147 -8.08 5.13 14.98
N PRO A 148 -9.13 4.76 14.24
CA PRO A 148 -9.01 4.44 12.83
C PRO A 148 -8.52 5.63 11.98
N THR A 149 -8.66 6.87 12.46
CA THR A 149 -8.26 8.07 11.70
C THR A 149 -6.74 8.28 11.67
N ASP A 150 -5.99 7.59 12.53
CA ASP A 150 -4.51 7.57 12.49
C ASP A 150 -3.97 6.66 11.37
N PHE A 151 -4.86 6.04 10.58
CA PHE A 151 -4.49 5.15 9.47
C PHE A 151 -5.16 5.57 8.18
N THR A 152 -4.46 5.35 7.05
CA THR A 152 -5.09 5.57 5.73
C THR A 152 -6.31 4.66 5.56
N PRO A 153 -7.40 5.13 4.90
CA PRO A 153 -8.57 4.30 4.62
C PRO A 153 -8.21 3.01 3.88
N CYS A 154 -7.31 3.11 2.89
CA CYS A 154 -6.83 1.94 2.14
C CYS A 154 -6.17 0.90 3.05
N PHE A 155 -5.27 1.31 3.95
CA PHE A 155 -4.63 0.37 4.90
C PHE A 155 -5.66 -0.35 5.77
N GLN A 156 -6.71 0.35 6.25
CA GLN A 156 -7.78 -0.26 7.04
C GLN A 156 -8.47 -1.40 6.27
N VAL A 157 -8.73 -1.20 4.97
CA VAL A 157 -9.33 -2.22 4.09
C VAL A 157 -8.37 -3.40 3.90
N LEU A 158 -7.10 -3.12 3.57
CA LEU A 158 -6.07 -4.14 3.34
C LEU A 158 -5.79 -4.98 4.60
N PHE A 159 -5.67 -4.32 5.76
CA PHE A 159 -5.40 -5.01 7.02
C PHE A 159 -6.57 -5.91 7.45
N ARG A 160 -7.82 -5.45 7.25
CA ARG A 160 -9.02 -6.27 7.49
C ARG A 160 -9.03 -7.49 6.59
N TRP A 161 -8.85 -7.30 5.28
CA TRP A 161 -8.80 -8.36 4.29
C TRP A 161 -7.71 -9.41 4.62
N TYR A 162 -6.53 -8.95 5.01
CA TYR A 162 -5.42 -9.81 5.41
C TYR A 162 -5.74 -10.61 6.69
N SER A 163 -6.29 -9.94 7.71
CA SER A 163 -6.66 -10.56 8.99
C SER A 163 -7.77 -11.60 8.86
N GLU A 164 -8.73 -11.40 7.95
CA GLU A 164 -9.77 -12.37 7.64
C GLU A 164 -9.19 -13.65 7.05
N ARG A 165 -8.26 -13.53 6.11
CA ARG A 165 -7.57 -14.68 5.51
C ARG A 165 -6.72 -15.47 6.49
N LEU A 166 -6.06 -14.80 7.44
CA LEU A 166 -5.34 -15.51 8.51
C LEU A 166 -6.31 -16.33 9.36
N ARG A 167 -7.46 -15.78 9.75
CA ARG A 167 -8.48 -16.50 10.52
C ARG A 167 -9.05 -17.70 9.75
N GLU A 168 -9.30 -17.56 8.46
CA GLU A 168 -9.76 -18.65 7.59
C GLU A 168 -8.72 -19.77 7.47
N ALA A 169 -7.43 -19.42 7.48
CA ALA A 169 -6.32 -20.37 7.49
C ALA A 169 -6.03 -21.01 8.87
N GLY A 170 -6.71 -20.57 9.95
CA GLY A 170 -6.52 -21.07 11.30
C GLY A 170 -5.26 -20.55 11.98
N LEU A 171 -4.77 -19.39 11.58
CA LEU A 171 -3.58 -18.70 12.08
C LEU A 171 -3.93 -17.51 12.97
#